data_84bd37639c415c1a2ca73b65761ff2dc
#
_entry.id   84bd37639c415c1a2ca73b65761ff2dc
#
_cell.length_a   1.000
_cell.length_b   1.000
_cell.length_c   1.000
_cell.angle_alpha   90.00
_cell.angle_beta   90.00
_cell.angle_gamma   90.00
#
_symmetry.space_group_name_H-M   'P 1'
#
loop_
_entity.id
_entity.type
_entity.pdbx_description
1 polymer ?
#
loop_
_entity_poly.entity_id
_entity_poly.type
_entity_poly.pdbx_seq_one_letter_code
_entity_poly.pdbx_strand_id
1 'polypeptide(L)'
;MYRNLLNWLTILLVFPSCSGTSPTISVVCEENNVGNAIIKWETAPILKGQVKVYASTSPDFIPEENPVVTINIAKGKKTIVTNDPSQRYYYLMVFNNRYRVRVAARNVNIPGIQNFRDLGGYKSAETGKDTRWGMLYRSAQIDSIPFLSLIHISEPT
;
A
#
# COMPACT_ATOMS: atom_id res chain seq x y z
N MET A 1 18.44 -3.30 -73.52
CA MET A 1 18.70 -4.33 -72.51
C MET A 1 18.86 -3.60 -71.15
N TYR A 2 17.76 -3.33 -70.45
CA TYR A 2 17.76 -2.61 -69.17
C TYR A 2 17.58 -3.60 -68.06
N ARG A 3 18.61 -3.78 -67.20
CA ARG A 3 18.54 -4.56 -65.98
C ARG A 3 18.15 -3.59 -64.85
N ASN A 4 16.92 -3.68 -64.42
CA ASN A 4 16.42 -3.00 -63.23
C ASN A 4 17.04 -3.66 -61.99
N LEU A 5 17.95 -2.97 -61.34
CA LEU A 5 18.40 -3.28 -59.97
C LEU A 5 17.33 -2.79 -59.02
N LEU A 6 16.50 -3.67 -58.58
CA LEU A 6 15.53 -3.43 -57.51
C LEU A 6 16.26 -3.44 -56.16
N ASN A 7 16.63 -2.26 -55.68
CA ASN A 7 17.16 -2.08 -54.32
C ASN A 7 16.06 -2.36 -53.34
N TRP A 8 16.09 -3.53 -52.75
CA TRP A 8 15.28 -3.81 -51.53
C TRP A 8 15.94 -3.13 -50.35
N LEU A 9 15.47 -1.91 -50.05
CA LEU A 9 15.78 -1.22 -48.80
C LEU A 9 14.97 -1.88 -47.70
N THR A 10 15.50 -2.91 -47.06
CA THR A 10 14.96 -3.49 -45.85
C THR A 10 15.14 -2.48 -44.73
N ILE A 11 14.09 -1.68 -44.50
CA ILE A 11 13.99 -0.83 -43.29
C ILE A 11 13.81 -1.78 -42.11
N LEU A 12 14.91 -2.03 -41.40
CA LEU A 12 14.90 -2.73 -40.12
C LEU A 12 14.24 -1.79 -39.09
N LEU A 13 12.95 -1.94 -38.89
CA LEU A 13 12.22 -1.26 -37.82
C LEU A 13 12.70 -1.84 -36.49
N VAL A 14 13.76 -1.26 -35.93
CA VAL A 14 14.16 -1.50 -34.55
C VAL A 14 13.12 -0.82 -33.66
N PHE A 15 12.11 -1.58 -33.26
CA PHE A 15 11.25 -1.16 -32.18
C PHE A 15 12.06 -1.19 -30.90
N PRO A 16 12.31 -0.05 -30.23
CA PRO A 16 12.87 -0.09 -28.90
C PRO A 16 11.85 -0.81 -28.02
N SER A 17 12.11 -2.07 -27.70
CA SER A 17 11.40 -2.80 -26.67
C SER A 17 11.72 -2.09 -25.37
N CYS A 18 10.87 -1.12 -25.03
CA CYS A 18 10.90 -0.49 -23.72
C CYS A 18 10.37 -1.53 -22.73
N SER A 19 11.23 -2.41 -22.26
CA SER A 19 10.98 -3.27 -21.11
C SER A 19 10.94 -2.36 -19.89
N GLY A 20 9.84 -1.64 -19.74
CA GLY A 20 9.59 -0.81 -18.57
C GLY A 20 9.49 -1.71 -17.35
N THR A 21 10.59 -1.86 -16.63
CA THR A 21 10.58 -2.50 -15.31
C THR A 21 9.59 -1.75 -14.45
N SER A 22 8.59 -2.47 -13.95
CA SER A 22 7.63 -1.89 -13.02
C SER A 22 8.38 -1.32 -11.82
N PRO A 23 8.08 -0.09 -11.38
CA PRO A 23 8.77 0.51 -10.25
C PRO A 23 8.49 -0.29 -8.99
N THR A 24 9.52 -0.48 -8.19
CA THR A 24 9.36 -0.95 -6.81
C THR A 24 8.89 0.21 -5.96
N ILE A 25 7.75 0.03 -5.29
CA ILE A 25 7.17 1.03 -4.39
C ILE A 25 7.13 0.42 -2.99
N SER A 26 7.87 1.02 -2.07
CA SER A 26 7.86 0.66 -0.66
C SER A 26 7.03 1.68 0.11
N VAL A 27 6.10 1.20 0.91
CA VAL A 27 5.23 2.06 1.73
C VAL A 27 5.19 1.54 3.15
N VAL A 28 5.32 2.44 4.11
CA VAL A 28 5.20 2.16 5.55
C VAL A 28 4.17 3.11 6.14
N CYS A 29 3.27 2.58 6.95
CA CYS A 29 2.33 3.35 7.74
C CYS A 29 2.61 3.14 9.21
N GLU A 30 2.75 4.23 9.95
CA GLU A 30 2.90 4.26 11.39
C GLU A 30 1.75 5.10 11.97
N GLU A 31 1.34 4.81 13.19
CA GLU A 31 0.36 5.60 13.90
C GLU A 31 1.05 6.38 15.02
N ASN A 32 0.73 7.65 15.16
CA ASN A 32 1.26 8.47 16.25
C ASN A 32 0.39 8.34 17.51
N ASN A 33 0.82 8.98 18.62
CA ASN A 33 0.16 8.89 19.93
C ASN A 33 -1.28 9.41 19.95
N VAL A 34 -1.68 10.20 18.96
CA VAL A 34 -3.06 10.74 18.83
C VAL A 34 -3.86 10.03 17.73
N GLY A 35 -3.38 8.87 17.27
CA GLY A 35 -4.09 8.05 16.28
C GLY A 35 -3.99 8.51 14.83
N ASN A 36 -3.18 9.55 14.51
CA ASN A 36 -2.99 9.98 13.13
C ASN A 36 -2.02 9.05 12.40
N ALA A 37 -2.33 8.73 11.14
CA ALA A 37 -1.47 7.90 10.32
C ALA A 37 -0.33 8.71 9.69
N ILE A 38 0.90 8.25 9.88
CA ILE A 38 2.09 8.78 9.21
C ILE A 38 2.48 7.79 8.12
N ILE A 39 2.21 8.14 6.87
CA ILE A 39 2.55 7.29 5.73
C ILE A 39 3.84 7.82 5.10
N LYS A 40 4.80 6.91 4.92
CA LYS A 40 6.10 7.16 4.26
C LYS A 40 6.20 6.26 3.04
N TRP A 41 6.79 6.76 1.96
CA TRP A 41 6.99 5.96 0.75
C TRP A 41 8.29 6.29 0.04
N GLU A 42 8.82 5.28 -0.65
CA GLU A 42 9.97 5.36 -1.53
C GLU A 42 9.65 4.63 -2.84
N THR A 43 10.25 5.08 -3.93
CA THR A 43 10.07 4.48 -5.24
C THR A 43 11.41 4.29 -5.94
N ALA A 44 11.62 3.12 -6.54
CA ALA A 44 12.81 2.82 -7.33
C ALA A 44 12.38 2.23 -8.70
N PRO A 45 12.68 2.90 -9.83
CA PRO A 45 13.28 4.25 -9.94
C PRO A 45 12.38 5.35 -9.36
N ILE A 46 12.96 6.53 -9.15
CA ILE A 46 12.22 7.66 -8.59
C ILE A 46 11.08 8.04 -9.53
N LEU A 47 9.86 7.92 -9.02
CA LEU A 47 8.65 8.33 -9.74
C LEU A 47 8.41 9.83 -9.56
N LYS A 48 8.06 10.49 -10.65
CA LYS A 48 7.52 11.84 -10.64
C LYS A 48 5.99 11.79 -10.75
N GLY A 49 5.31 12.81 -10.26
CA GLY A 49 3.85 12.92 -10.36
C GLY A 49 3.17 12.94 -9.01
N GLN A 50 1.95 12.42 -8.95
CA GLN A 50 1.09 12.51 -7.78
C GLN A 50 0.71 11.12 -7.24
N VAL A 51 0.52 11.06 -5.93
CA VAL A 51 -0.09 9.94 -5.23
C VAL A 51 -1.39 10.41 -4.59
N LYS A 52 -2.46 9.65 -4.83
CA LYS A 52 -3.76 9.79 -4.17
C LYS A 52 -3.83 8.78 -3.04
N VAL A 53 -4.32 9.22 -1.90
CA VAL A 53 -4.50 8.35 -0.73
C VAL A 53 -5.98 8.28 -0.42
N TYR A 54 -6.50 7.07 -0.34
CA TYR A 54 -7.88 6.77 0.05
C TYR A 54 -7.85 6.05 1.39
N ALA A 55 -8.89 6.20 2.18
CA ALA A 55 -9.02 5.57 3.49
C ALA A 55 -10.35 4.82 3.64
N SER A 56 -10.32 3.72 4.35
CA SER A 56 -11.49 2.94 4.71
C SER A 56 -11.27 2.25 6.06
N THR A 57 -12.34 1.95 6.76
CA THR A 57 -12.29 1.07 7.94
C THR A 57 -12.34 -0.41 7.57
N SER A 58 -12.65 -0.74 6.30
CA SER A 58 -12.60 -2.11 5.78
C SER A 58 -11.24 -2.43 5.16
N PRO A 59 -10.59 -3.54 5.53
CA PRO A 59 -9.34 -3.96 4.93
C PRO A 59 -9.49 -4.45 3.49
N ASP A 60 -10.65 -4.96 3.12
CA ASP A 60 -10.90 -5.60 1.83
C ASP A 60 -11.37 -4.62 0.77
N PHE A 61 -12.11 -3.60 1.16
CA PHE A 61 -12.69 -2.63 0.24
C PHE A 61 -12.35 -1.19 0.62
N ILE A 62 -11.59 -0.53 -0.24
CA ILE A 62 -11.27 0.90 -0.13
C ILE A 62 -11.74 1.57 -1.41
N PRO A 63 -12.82 2.35 -1.39
CA PRO A 63 -13.34 3.02 -2.58
C PRO A 63 -12.35 4.08 -3.09
N GLU A 64 -12.15 4.13 -4.42
CA GLU A 64 -11.26 5.10 -5.09
C GLU A 64 -12.01 6.38 -5.54
N GLU A 65 -13.06 6.78 -4.85
CA GLU A 65 -13.89 7.91 -5.27
C GLU A 65 -13.41 9.24 -4.69
N ASN A 66 -13.22 9.34 -3.41
CA ASN A 66 -12.83 10.59 -2.74
C ASN A 66 -11.49 10.43 -2.02
N PRO A 67 -10.36 10.85 -2.62
CA PRO A 67 -9.08 10.76 -1.95
C PRO A 67 -9.05 11.68 -0.72
N VAL A 68 -8.61 11.15 0.42
CA VAL A 68 -8.36 11.93 1.63
C VAL A 68 -7.34 13.03 1.36
N VAL A 69 -6.38 12.74 0.49
CA VAL A 69 -5.36 13.69 0.08
C VAL A 69 -4.73 13.29 -1.26
N THR A 70 -4.35 14.30 -2.05
CA THR A 70 -3.51 14.15 -3.25
C THR A 70 -2.22 14.93 -3.05
N ILE A 71 -1.07 14.28 -3.27
CA ILE A 71 0.24 14.82 -2.93
C ILE A 71 1.24 14.50 -4.04
N ASN A 72 2.26 15.35 -4.18
CA ASN A 72 3.41 15.04 -5.03
C ASN A 72 4.22 13.87 -4.44
N ILE A 73 4.57 12.88 -5.27
CA ILE A 73 5.33 11.70 -4.88
C ILE A 73 6.67 12.06 -4.24
N ALA A 74 7.31 13.11 -4.72
CA ALA A 74 8.61 13.59 -4.21
C ALA A 74 8.59 14.02 -2.73
N LYS A 75 7.41 14.20 -2.12
CA LYS A 75 7.30 14.52 -0.68
C LYS A 75 7.77 13.36 0.22
N GLY A 76 7.65 12.11 -0.24
CA GLY A 76 8.10 10.92 0.48
C GLY A 76 7.33 10.59 1.77
N LYS A 77 6.56 11.53 2.31
CA LYS A 77 5.74 11.30 3.51
C LYS A 77 4.55 12.24 3.62
N LYS A 78 3.52 11.77 4.35
CA LYS A 78 2.36 12.58 4.75
C LYS A 78 1.77 12.06 6.05
N THR A 79 1.36 12.99 6.91
CA THR A 79 0.49 12.69 8.06
C THR A 79 -0.96 12.88 7.63
N ILE A 80 -1.77 11.87 7.89
CA ILE A 80 -3.22 11.87 7.67
C ILE A 80 -3.89 11.95 9.03
N VAL A 81 -4.67 13.00 9.22
CA VAL A 81 -5.47 13.14 10.43
C VAL A 81 -6.67 12.20 10.32
N THR A 82 -6.84 11.33 11.30
CA THR A 82 -7.97 10.42 11.37
C THR A 82 -9.16 11.09 12.04
N ASN A 83 -10.34 10.90 11.48
CA ASN A 83 -11.57 11.49 12.04
C ASN A 83 -11.98 10.84 13.36
N ASP A 84 -11.71 9.56 13.51
CA ASP A 84 -12.01 8.78 14.70
C ASP A 84 -10.82 7.91 15.08
N PRO A 85 -10.03 8.30 16.10
CA PRO A 85 -8.85 7.54 16.52
C PRO A 85 -9.19 6.21 17.21
N SER A 86 -10.47 5.94 17.53
CA SER A 86 -10.90 4.65 18.08
C SER A 86 -11.04 3.59 17.00
N GLN A 87 -11.13 3.99 15.72
CA GLN A 87 -11.28 3.09 14.59
C GLN A 87 -9.95 2.86 13.88
N ARG A 88 -9.78 1.64 13.40
CA ARG A 88 -8.64 1.29 12.57
C ARG A 88 -8.90 1.67 11.11
N TYR A 89 -7.92 2.33 10.50
CA TYR A 89 -7.97 2.71 9.09
C TYR A 89 -6.97 1.92 8.26
N TYR A 90 -7.42 1.61 7.05
CA TYR A 90 -6.63 1.03 5.96
C TYR A 90 -6.54 2.04 4.83
N TYR A 91 -5.38 2.14 4.23
CA TYR A 91 -5.11 3.14 3.19
C TYR A 91 -4.80 2.46 1.87
N LEU A 92 -5.36 3.00 0.79
CA LEU A 92 -4.99 2.68 -0.57
C LEU A 92 -4.25 3.88 -1.16
N MET A 93 -3.01 3.66 -1.55
CA MET A 93 -2.20 4.65 -2.25
C MET A 93 -2.17 4.34 -3.74
N VAL A 94 -2.56 5.33 -4.55
CA VAL A 94 -2.60 5.21 -6.01
C VAL A 94 -1.61 6.20 -6.61
N PHE A 95 -0.47 5.67 -7.05
CA PHE A 95 0.62 6.45 -7.67
C PHE A 95 0.34 6.61 -9.15
N ASN A 96 0.28 7.87 -9.63
CA ASN A 96 0.04 8.24 -11.04
C ASN A 96 -1.19 7.56 -11.66
N ASN A 97 -2.24 7.29 -10.91
CA ASN A 97 -3.44 6.54 -11.30
C ASN A 97 -3.15 5.12 -11.83
N ARG A 98 -1.95 4.59 -11.61
CA ARG A 98 -1.49 3.31 -12.18
C ARG A 98 -1.11 2.27 -11.14
N TYR A 99 -0.28 2.64 -10.17
CA TYR A 99 0.27 1.69 -9.19
C TYR A 99 -0.49 1.81 -7.89
N ARG A 100 -0.98 0.68 -7.38
CA ARG A 100 -1.80 0.60 -6.17
C ARG A 100 -1.07 -0.15 -5.07
N VAL A 101 -0.98 0.45 -3.90
CA VAL A 101 -0.38 -0.16 -2.70
C VAL A 101 -1.34 0.01 -1.54
N ARG A 102 -1.68 -1.09 -0.88
CA ARG A 102 -2.46 -1.07 0.36
C ARG A 102 -1.54 -1.07 1.56
N VAL A 103 -1.85 -0.25 2.54
CA VAL A 103 -1.06 -0.13 3.76
C VAL A 103 -1.94 0.22 4.95
N ALA A 104 -1.55 -0.25 6.13
CA ALA A 104 -2.13 0.16 7.41
C ALA A 104 -1.03 0.23 8.47
N ALA A 105 -1.32 0.85 9.59
CA ALA A 105 -0.42 0.77 10.74
C ALA A 105 -0.33 -0.68 11.23
N ARG A 106 0.90 -1.21 11.39
CA ARG A 106 1.09 -2.57 11.88
C ARG A 106 0.77 -2.70 13.36
N ASN A 107 1.19 -1.71 14.13
CA ASN A 107 0.87 -1.67 15.55
C ASN A 107 -0.60 -1.33 15.72
N VAL A 108 -1.31 -2.16 16.47
CA VAL A 108 -2.68 -1.90 16.90
C VAL A 108 -2.62 -1.67 18.40
N ASN A 109 -2.98 -0.45 18.81
CA ASN A 109 -2.93 -0.10 20.22
C ASN A 109 -4.19 -0.61 20.92
N ILE A 110 -4.04 -1.70 21.68
CA ILE A 110 -5.11 -2.27 22.48
C ILE A 110 -4.69 -2.17 23.94
N PRO A 111 -5.47 -1.50 24.79
CA PRO A 111 -5.18 -1.44 26.20
C PRO A 111 -5.01 -2.83 26.83
N GLY A 112 -3.91 -3.06 27.53
CA GLY A 112 -3.63 -4.34 28.18
C GLY A 112 -2.94 -5.39 27.29
N ILE A 113 -2.82 -5.17 25.98
CA ILE A 113 -2.06 -6.06 25.08
C ILE A 113 -0.77 -5.39 24.62
N GLN A 114 0.35 -5.97 24.95
CA GLN A 114 1.63 -5.49 24.46
C GLN A 114 1.97 -6.11 23.09
N ASN A 115 2.62 -5.31 22.25
CA ASN A 115 3.19 -5.76 20.98
C ASN A 115 2.16 -6.42 20.03
N PHE A 116 0.91 -5.93 20.04
CA PHE A 116 -0.13 -6.42 19.17
C PHE A 116 0.07 -5.84 17.76
N ARG A 117 0.31 -6.71 16.80
CA ARG A 117 0.67 -6.32 15.43
C ARG A 117 -0.08 -7.14 14.40
N ASP A 118 -0.57 -6.45 13.36
CA ASP A 118 -1.11 -7.07 12.16
C ASP A 118 0.02 -7.61 11.26
N LEU A 119 -0.13 -8.83 10.78
CA LEU A 119 0.78 -9.49 9.85
C LEU A 119 0.36 -9.33 8.38
N GLY A 120 -0.54 -8.38 8.08
CA GLY A 120 -0.92 -8.03 6.72
C GLY A 120 0.17 -7.33 5.92
N GLY A 121 0.05 -7.36 4.59
CA GLY A 121 0.92 -6.66 3.66
C GLY A 121 2.36 -7.19 3.57
N TYR A 122 2.62 -8.43 4.01
CA TYR A 122 3.87 -9.12 3.71
C TYR A 122 3.77 -9.86 2.39
N LYS A 123 4.74 -9.68 1.54
CA LYS A 123 4.80 -10.36 0.25
C LYS A 123 5.30 -11.80 0.42
N SER A 124 4.53 -12.75 -0.08
CA SER A 124 4.97 -14.15 -0.16
C SER A 124 6.07 -14.30 -1.22
N ALA A 125 7.17 -14.94 -0.84
CA ALA A 125 8.27 -15.22 -1.77
C ALA A 125 7.85 -16.22 -2.88
N GLU A 126 6.96 -17.16 -2.56
CA GLU A 126 6.54 -18.20 -3.48
C GLU A 126 5.45 -17.72 -4.45
N THR A 127 4.43 -17.04 -3.94
CA THR A 127 3.24 -16.68 -4.73
C THR A 127 3.25 -15.25 -5.24
N GLY A 128 4.14 -14.39 -4.72
CA GLY A 128 4.17 -12.96 -4.99
C GLY A 128 2.95 -12.19 -4.47
N LYS A 129 2.01 -12.87 -3.79
CA LYS A 129 0.81 -12.27 -3.21
C LYS A 129 1.12 -11.69 -1.84
N ASP A 130 0.39 -10.65 -1.47
CA ASP A 130 0.50 -10.06 -0.14
C ASP A 130 -0.44 -10.76 0.85
N THR A 131 0.00 -10.88 2.12
CA THR A 131 -0.89 -11.31 3.20
C THR A 131 -2.01 -10.29 3.40
N ARG A 132 -3.23 -10.77 3.66
CA ARG A 132 -4.39 -9.90 3.88
C ARG A 132 -4.26 -9.15 5.19
N TRP A 133 -4.59 -7.87 5.15
CA TRP A 133 -4.68 -7.04 6.35
C TRP A 133 -5.89 -7.46 7.20
N GLY A 134 -5.79 -7.29 8.52
CA GLY A 134 -6.89 -7.53 9.42
C GLY A 134 -7.22 -9.00 9.71
N MET A 135 -6.45 -9.96 9.17
CA MET A 135 -6.75 -11.38 9.28
C MET A 135 -5.87 -12.13 10.27
N LEU A 136 -4.61 -11.75 10.40
CA LEU A 136 -3.64 -12.43 11.24
C LEU A 136 -2.87 -11.43 12.09
N TYR A 137 -2.86 -11.67 13.39
CA TYR A 137 -2.18 -10.82 14.37
C TYR A 137 -1.19 -11.62 15.19
N ARG A 138 -0.17 -10.95 15.69
CA ARG A 138 0.70 -11.46 16.74
C ARG A 138 0.66 -10.54 17.95
N SER A 139 0.78 -11.09 19.14
CA SER A 139 0.87 -10.32 20.39
C SER A 139 1.97 -10.88 21.28
N ALA A 140 2.34 -10.15 22.32
CA ALA A 140 2.94 -10.73 23.49
C ALA A 140 1.89 -11.58 24.24
N GLN A 141 2.29 -12.16 25.36
CA GLN A 141 1.42 -12.97 26.22
C GLN A 141 0.16 -12.19 26.65
N ILE A 142 -1.00 -12.83 26.55
CA ILE A 142 -2.32 -12.24 26.82
C ILE A 142 -2.84 -12.79 28.14
N ASP A 143 -2.24 -12.37 29.28
CA ASP A 143 -2.58 -12.94 30.59
C ASP A 143 -3.66 -12.18 31.37
N SER A 144 -3.97 -10.94 30.99
CA SER A 144 -4.73 -10.04 31.84
C SER A 144 -5.78 -9.20 31.12
N ILE A 145 -6.30 -9.69 29.98
CA ILE A 145 -7.29 -8.93 29.23
C ILE A 145 -8.68 -9.31 29.67
N PRO A 146 -9.55 -8.34 30.01
CA PRO A 146 -10.96 -8.62 30.22
C PRO A 146 -11.56 -9.33 28.99
N PHE A 147 -12.32 -10.40 29.24
CA PHE A 147 -12.91 -11.24 28.18
C PHE A 147 -13.64 -10.44 27.10
N LEU A 148 -14.31 -9.36 27.47
CA LEU A 148 -15.00 -8.45 26.57
C LEU A 148 -14.08 -7.77 25.53
N SER A 149 -12.81 -7.53 25.87
CA SER A 149 -11.86 -6.93 24.95
C SER A 149 -11.42 -7.88 23.81
N LEU A 150 -11.48 -9.19 24.07
CA LEU A 150 -11.11 -10.21 23.07
C LEU A 150 -12.21 -10.43 22.04
N ILE A 151 -13.48 -10.29 22.44
CA ILE A 151 -14.63 -10.47 21.51
C ILE A 151 -14.63 -9.41 20.43
N HIS A 152 -14.34 -8.15 20.76
CA HIS A 152 -14.29 -7.06 19.79
C HIS A 152 -13.17 -7.16 18.75
N ILE A 153 -12.16 -8.01 19.00
CA ILE A 153 -11.03 -8.21 18.07
C ILE A 153 -11.31 -9.33 17.07
N SER A 154 -12.14 -10.29 17.44
CA SER A 154 -12.37 -11.53 16.69
C SER A 154 -13.65 -11.56 15.87
N GLU A 155 -14.56 -10.62 16.05
CA GLU A 155 -15.79 -10.55 15.24
C GLU A 155 -15.53 -9.75 13.96
N PRO A 156 -15.62 -10.39 12.78
CA PRO A 156 -15.68 -9.64 11.52
C PRO A 156 -17.04 -8.94 11.45
N THR A 157 -17.00 -7.63 11.47
CA THR A 157 -18.16 -6.80 11.11
C THR A 157 -18.46 -6.94 9.63
#